data_47e1ee6d1b6acace103c8d8cbc1a3287
#
_entry.id   47e1ee6d1b6acace103c8d8cbc1a3287
#
_cell.length_a   1.000
_cell.length_b   1.000
_cell.length_c   1.000
_cell.angle_alpha   90.00
_cell.angle_beta   90.00
_cell.angle_gamma   90.00
#
_symmetry.space_group_name_H-M   'P 1'
#
loop_
_entity.id
_entity.type
_entity.pdbx_description
1 polymer ?
#
loop_
_entity_poly.entity_id
_entity_poly.type
_entity_poly.pdbx_seq_one_letter_code
_entity_poly.pdbx_strand_id
1 'polypeptide(L)'
;DLLDSGRIVSTRGRIPISDAEFGATPGDRSDGAPVVVLVDAGSASASEVLAGALRDNGRARVVGSRTFGKGSVQTVLPLDNGDSVKLTTARYFTPSGRSIQALGIQPDVVLRAGKDAPNGGRPGYTEAALPGHLSGDADAMAGENAGEVLDGDGPIAAALRELKKP
;
A
#
# COMPACT_ATOMS: atom_id res chain seq x y z
N ASP A 1 -9.56 3.58 -13.60
CA ASP A 1 -10.97 3.93 -13.27
C ASP A 1 -11.12 5.14 -12.31
N LEU A 2 -10.04 5.59 -11.66
CA LEU A 2 -10.00 6.80 -10.80
C LEU A 2 -8.87 7.76 -11.20
N LEU A 3 -8.12 7.43 -12.24
CA LEU A 3 -7.04 8.24 -12.81
C LEU A 3 -7.24 8.31 -14.33
N ASP A 4 -7.10 9.49 -14.91
CA ASP A 4 -7.11 9.69 -16.35
C ASP A 4 -5.73 9.49 -17.00
N SER A 5 -4.69 9.62 -16.22
CA SER A 5 -3.31 9.54 -16.70
C SER A 5 -2.35 9.29 -15.53
N GLY A 6 -1.08 9.14 -15.86
CA GLY A 6 -0.03 8.95 -14.87
C GLY A 6 0.33 7.50 -14.64
N ARG A 7 1.45 7.29 -13.94
CA ARG A 7 1.90 5.95 -13.56
C ARG A 7 1.07 5.44 -12.39
N ILE A 8 0.73 4.15 -12.42
CA ILE A 8 0.08 3.46 -11.30
C ILE A 8 1.14 2.80 -10.41
N VAL A 9 2.02 2.00 -11.04
CA VAL A 9 3.04 1.22 -10.33
C VAL A 9 4.14 0.83 -11.30
N SER A 10 5.35 0.62 -10.79
CA SER A 10 6.39 -0.09 -11.51
C SER A 10 6.88 -1.30 -10.72
N THR A 11 7.40 -2.29 -11.43
CA THR A 11 8.09 -3.43 -10.84
C THR A 11 9.55 -3.41 -11.23
N ARG A 12 10.42 -3.85 -10.33
CA ARG A 12 11.86 -4.05 -10.61
C ARG A 12 12.30 -5.36 -9.99
N GLY A 13 13.03 -6.14 -10.76
CA GLY A 13 13.56 -7.45 -10.35
C GLY A 13 15.05 -7.59 -10.60
N ARG A 14 15.56 -8.79 -10.37
CA ARG A 14 16.97 -9.11 -10.63
C ARG A 14 17.30 -9.28 -12.12
N ILE A 15 16.27 -9.59 -12.91
CA ILE A 15 16.40 -9.80 -14.35
C ILE A 15 15.51 -8.80 -15.07
N PRO A 16 15.95 -8.25 -16.23
CA PRO A 16 15.23 -7.18 -16.93
C PRO A 16 13.78 -7.51 -17.29
N ILE A 17 13.45 -8.78 -17.54
CA ILE A 17 12.07 -9.20 -17.83
C ILE A 17 11.11 -9.01 -16.66
N SER A 18 11.63 -8.80 -15.46
CA SER A 18 10.83 -8.51 -14.26
C SER A 18 10.50 -7.03 -14.10
N ASP A 19 11.09 -6.18 -14.93
CA ASP A 19 10.85 -4.75 -14.91
C ASP A 19 9.64 -4.42 -15.78
N ALA A 20 8.67 -3.75 -15.19
CA ALA A 20 7.47 -3.32 -15.91
C ALA A 20 6.95 -2.00 -15.31
N GLU A 21 6.28 -1.24 -16.16
CA GLU A 21 5.56 -0.03 -15.76
C GLU A 21 4.10 -0.13 -16.18
N PHE A 22 3.21 0.25 -15.30
CA PHE A 22 1.78 0.26 -15.53
C PHE A 22 1.25 1.69 -15.37
N GLY A 23 0.60 2.19 -16.40
CA GLY A 23 0.00 3.52 -16.45
C GLY A 23 -1.52 3.46 -16.41
N ALA A 24 -2.11 4.58 -16.05
CA ALA A 24 -3.55 4.77 -16.16
C ALA A 24 -3.97 4.95 -17.62
N THR A 25 -5.18 4.51 -17.92
CA THR A 25 -5.87 4.81 -19.17
C THR A 25 -6.94 5.88 -18.91
N PRO A 26 -7.22 6.78 -19.87
CA PRO A 26 -8.26 7.79 -19.72
C PRO A 26 -9.61 7.21 -19.30
N GLY A 27 -10.34 7.92 -18.46
CA GLY A 27 -11.67 7.55 -18.01
C GLY A 27 -11.84 7.53 -16.50
N ASP A 28 -11.54 8.65 -15.82
CA ASP A 28 -11.91 8.80 -14.39
C ASP A 28 -13.43 8.70 -14.22
N ARG A 29 -13.88 7.58 -13.66
CA ARG A 29 -15.31 7.29 -13.47
C ARG A 29 -15.96 8.11 -12.37
N SER A 30 -15.19 8.81 -11.57
CA SER A 30 -15.68 9.69 -10.52
C SER A 30 -15.89 11.13 -11.01
N ASP A 31 -15.59 11.41 -12.30
CA ASP A 31 -15.71 12.74 -12.90
C ASP A 31 -15.00 13.83 -12.06
N GLY A 32 -13.81 13.52 -11.56
CA GLY A 32 -13.03 14.45 -10.74
C GLY A 32 -13.54 14.64 -9.30
N ALA A 33 -14.56 13.90 -8.87
CA ALA A 33 -15.05 14.02 -7.49
C ALA A 33 -13.93 13.80 -6.46
N PRO A 34 -13.91 14.51 -5.31
CA PRO A 34 -12.93 14.31 -4.27
C PRO A 34 -12.86 12.85 -3.82
N VAL A 35 -11.63 12.33 -3.65
CA VAL A 35 -11.39 10.96 -3.19
C VAL A 35 -10.51 10.97 -1.95
N VAL A 36 -10.88 10.18 -0.96
CA VAL A 36 -10.06 9.85 0.19
C VAL A 36 -9.92 8.34 0.28
N VAL A 37 -8.71 7.88 0.53
CA VAL A 37 -8.42 6.45 0.72
C VAL A 37 -8.16 6.20 2.20
N LEU A 38 -8.99 5.36 2.82
CA LEU A 38 -8.74 4.87 4.18
C LEU A 38 -7.84 3.65 4.15
N VAL A 39 -6.80 3.68 4.97
CA VAL A 39 -5.84 2.59 5.12
C VAL A 39 -5.52 2.34 6.59
N ASP A 40 -5.10 1.13 6.88
CA ASP A 40 -4.60 0.75 8.20
C ASP A 40 -3.52 -0.34 8.11
N ALA A 41 -3.08 -0.87 9.25
CA ALA A 41 -2.08 -1.93 9.31
C ALA A 41 -2.50 -3.24 8.62
N GLY A 42 -3.79 -3.46 8.39
CA GLY A 42 -4.32 -4.60 7.64
C GLY A 42 -4.29 -4.40 6.11
N SER A 43 -4.12 -3.16 5.66
CA SER A 43 -4.05 -2.85 4.23
C SER A 43 -2.72 -3.31 3.64
N ALA A 44 -2.77 -4.19 2.62
CA ALA A 44 -1.57 -4.84 2.09
C ALA A 44 -1.59 -5.03 0.56
N SER A 45 -0.41 -5.17 -0.04
CA SER A 45 -0.21 -5.60 -1.43
C SER A 45 -0.94 -4.70 -2.44
N ALA A 46 -1.95 -5.21 -3.16
CA ALA A 46 -2.71 -4.46 -4.17
C ALA A 46 -3.37 -3.20 -3.59
N SER A 47 -3.82 -3.24 -2.34
CA SER A 47 -4.37 -2.07 -1.65
C SER A 47 -3.32 -0.98 -1.45
N GLU A 48 -2.07 -1.37 -1.19
CA GLU A 48 -0.95 -0.43 -1.05
C GLU A 48 -0.56 0.17 -2.39
N VAL A 49 -0.59 -0.63 -3.46
CA VAL A 49 -0.40 -0.14 -4.84
C VAL A 49 -1.46 0.90 -5.19
N LEU A 50 -2.74 0.61 -4.90
CA LEU A 50 -3.84 1.53 -5.15
C LEU A 50 -3.69 2.84 -4.37
N ALA A 51 -3.45 2.76 -3.07
CA ALA A 51 -3.28 3.91 -2.21
C ALA A 51 -2.09 4.78 -2.65
N GLY A 52 -0.95 4.14 -2.93
CA GLY A 52 0.26 4.81 -3.42
C GLY A 52 0.05 5.48 -4.78
N ALA A 53 -0.64 4.80 -5.70
CA ALA A 53 -0.95 5.35 -7.02
C ALA A 53 -1.82 6.60 -6.94
N LEU A 54 -2.90 6.56 -6.19
CA LEU A 54 -3.83 7.69 -6.06
C LEU A 54 -3.17 8.87 -5.33
N ARG A 55 -2.40 8.60 -4.28
CA ARG A 55 -1.67 9.63 -3.54
C ARG A 55 -0.60 10.31 -4.39
N ASP A 56 0.29 9.53 -5.00
CA ASP A 56 1.46 10.05 -5.70
C ASP A 56 1.08 10.78 -7.00
N ASN A 57 -0.11 10.49 -7.57
CA ASN A 57 -0.70 11.27 -8.67
C ASN A 57 -1.55 12.46 -8.17
N GLY A 58 -1.60 12.74 -6.87
CA GLY A 58 -2.38 13.84 -6.31
C GLY A 58 -3.90 13.67 -6.45
N ARG A 59 -4.38 12.45 -6.72
CA ARG A 59 -5.79 12.16 -6.97
C ARG A 59 -6.60 11.99 -5.68
N ALA A 60 -5.95 11.46 -4.63
CA ALA A 60 -6.59 11.22 -3.35
C ALA A 60 -5.65 11.54 -2.19
N ARG A 61 -6.23 11.92 -1.05
CA ARG A 61 -5.54 11.94 0.23
C ARG A 61 -5.68 10.57 0.89
N VAL A 62 -4.59 10.09 1.47
CA VAL A 62 -4.56 8.85 2.24
C VAL A 62 -4.71 9.18 3.72
N VAL A 63 -5.70 8.58 4.36
CA VAL A 63 -6.07 8.81 5.76
C VAL A 63 -6.01 7.48 6.50
N GLY A 64 -5.43 7.46 7.69
CA GLY A 64 -5.40 6.23 8.49
C GLY A 64 -4.11 6.00 9.24
N SER A 65 -3.68 4.76 9.33
CA SER A 65 -2.40 4.36 9.87
C SER A 65 -1.51 3.72 8.80
N ARG A 66 -0.22 3.56 9.09
CA ARG A 66 0.73 2.94 8.17
C ARG A 66 0.28 1.54 7.77
N THR A 67 0.38 1.20 6.50
CA THR A 67 0.00 -0.10 5.95
C THR A 67 1.05 -1.19 6.20
N PHE A 68 0.73 -2.42 5.84
CA PHE A 68 1.51 -3.62 6.15
C PHE A 68 2.92 -3.64 5.53
N GLY A 69 3.08 -3.23 4.28
CA GLY A 69 4.36 -3.19 3.60
C GLY A 69 4.67 -4.41 2.72
N LYS A 70 3.66 -5.07 2.14
CA LYS A 70 3.89 -6.17 1.21
C LYS A 70 4.12 -5.69 -0.21
N GLY A 71 5.37 -5.41 -0.53
CA GLY A 71 5.81 -4.91 -1.83
C GLY A 71 6.47 -5.96 -2.74
N SER A 72 6.40 -7.25 -2.42
CA SER A 72 7.01 -8.33 -3.21
C SER A 72 6.06 -8.85 -4.29
N VAL A 73 6.58 -9.04 -5.50
CA VAL A 73 5.92 -9.75 -6.61
C VAL A 73 6.30 -11.21 -6.57
N GLN A 74 5.32 -12.09 -6.51
CA GLN A 74 5.55 -13.53 -6.48
C GLN A 74 5.03 -14.18 -7.75
N THR A 75 5.87 -15.00 -8.37
CA THR A 75 5.54 -15.79 -9.55
C THR A 75 5.44 -17.27 -9.16
N VAL A 76 4.39 -17.93 -9.60
CA VAL A 76 4.21 -19.38 -9.44
C VAL A 76 4.66 -20.06 -10.74
N LEU A 77 5.67 -20.90 -10.64
CA LEU A 77 6.22 -21.66 -11.76
C LEU A 77 5.79 -23.13 -11.61
N PRO A 78 5.01 -23.67 -12.55
CA PRO A 78 4.68 -25.09 -12.55
C PRO A 78 5.94 -25.92 -12.89
N LEU A 79 6.06 -27.09 -12.28
CA LEU A 79 7.11 -28.08 -12.54
C LEU A 79 6.55 -29.27 -13.30
N ASP A 80 7.43 -29.98 -14.00
CA ASP A 80 7.02 -31.15 -14.85
C ASP A 80 6.44 -32.31 -14.05
N ASN A 81 6.71 -32.39 -12.76
CA ASN A 81 6.19 -33.41 -11.85
C ASN A 81 4.78 -33.08 -11.27
N GLY A 82 4.17 -31.97 -11.71
CA GLY A 82 2.88 -31.48 -11.20
C GLY A 82 2.93 -30.61 -9.98
N ASP A 83 4.09 -30.41 -9.38
CA ASP A 83 4.30 -29.45 -8.30
C ASP A 83 4.44 -28.01 -8.86
N SER A 84 4.55 -27.05 -7.97
CA SER A 84 4.87 -25.67 -8.34
C SER A 84 5.81 -25.00 -7.35
N VAL A 85 6.63 -24.09 -7.84
CA VAL A 85 7.52 -23.27 -7.04
C VAL A 85 7.03 -21.83 -7.05
N LYS A 86 6.89 -21.25 -5.86
CA LYS A 86 6.55 -19.83 -5.68
C LYS A 86 7.81 -19.04 -5.37
N LEU A 87 8.19 -18.14 -6.27
CA LEU A 87 9.40 -17.33 -6.16
C LEU A 87 9.06 -15.85 -6.13
N THR A 88 9.80 -15.10 -5.33
CA THR A 88 9.78 -13.64 -5.42
C THR A 88 10.68 -13.20 -6.59
N THR A 89 10.09 -12.55 -7.58
CA THR A 89 10.75 -12.17 -8.83
C THR A 89 10.99 -10.67 -8.96
N ALA A 90 10.19 -9.84 -8.30
CA ALA A 90 10.31 -8.38 -8.36
C ALA A 90 9.76 -7.71 -7.09
N ARG A 91 9.91 -6.38 -7.02
CA ARG A 91 9.30 -5.51 -6.02
C ARG A 91 8.44 -4.45 -6.68
N TYR A 92 7.39 -4.02 -5.97
CA TYR A 92 6.54 -2.91 -6.36
C TYR A 92 7.13 -1.57 -5.89
N PHE A 93 7.04 -0.58 -6.78
CA PHE A 93 7.39 0.80 -6.50
C PHE A 93 6.22 1.71 -6.86
N THR A 94 5.93 2.68 -6.01
CA THR A 94 4.89 3.69 -6.25
C THR A 94 5.30 4.62 -7.39
N PRO A 95 4.41 5.47 -7.93
CA PRO A 95 4.75 6.44 -8.98
C PRO A 95 5.94 7.34 -8.61
N SER A 96 6.09 7.71 -7.36
CA SER A 96 7.23 8.49 -6.86
C SER A 96 8.56 7.70 -6.77
N GLY A 97 8.52 6.39 -7.08
CA GLY A 97 9.70 5.52 -7.02
C GLY A 97 10.00 4.95 -5.63
N ARG A 98 9.11 5.11 -4.65
CA ARG A 98 9.29 4.56 -3.30
C ARG A 98 8.92 3.08 -3.28
N SER A 99 9.77 2.27 -2.64
CA SER A 99 9.48 0.86 -2.41
C SER A 99 8.33 0.71 -1.40
N ILE A 100 7.42 -0.23 -1.67
CA ILE A 100 6.38 -0.62 -0.73
C ILE A 100 6.93 -1.66 0.27
N GLN A 101 7.90 -2.48 -0.16
CA GLN A 101 8.43 -3.60 0.62
C GLN A 101 8.98 -3.15 1.97
N ALA A 102 8.47 -3.75 3.04
CA ALA A 102 8.80 -3.50 4.45
C ALA A 102 8.46 -2.08 4.96
N LEU A 103 8.18 -1.13 4.07
CA LEU A 103 7.89 0.27 4.41
C LEU A 103 6.40 0.58 4.51
N GLY A 104 5.57 -0.07 3.67
CA GLY A 104 4.17 0.27 3.52
C GLY A 104 3.92 1.68 2.98
N ILE A 105 2.67 2.08 3.00
CA ILE A 105 2.23 3.42 2.64
C ILE A 105 2.00 4.22 3.92
N GLN A 106 2.66 5.36 4.01
CA GLN A 106 2.43 6.32 5.09
C GLN A 106 1.22 7.19 4.71
N PRO A 107 0.20 7.32 5.55
CA PRO A 107 -0.93 8.20 5.28
C PRO A 107 -0.53 9.68 5.36
N ASP A 108 -1.26 10.53 4.61
CA ASP A 108 -1.13 11.99 4.68
C ASP A 108 -1.74 12.54 5.96
N VAL A 109 -2.79 11.87 6.45
CA VAL A 109 -3.44 12.17 7.73
C VAL A 109 -3.37 10.93 8.60
N VAL A 110 -2.51 11.00 9.61
CA VAL A 110 -2.29 9.88 10.54
C VAL A 110 -3.43 9.82 11.56
N LEU A 111 -4.09 8.69 11.62
CA LEU A 111 -5.04 8.36 12.68
C LEU A 111 -4.43 7.35 13.64
N ARG A 112 -4.88 7.41 14.87
CA ARG A 112 -4.57 6.42 15.90
C ARG A 112 -5.86 5.78 16.37
N ALA A 113 -5.79 4.52 16.76
CA ALA A 113 -6.94 3.83 17.33
C ALA A 113 -7.39 4.53 18.61
N GLY A 114 -8.69 4.71 18.76
CA GLY A 114 -9.27 5.25 19.99
C GLY A 114 -9.03 4.31 21.17
N LYS A 115 -8.96 4.86 22.38
CA LYS A 115 -8.77 4.07 23.62
C LYS A 115 -9.88 3.03 23.85
N ASP A 116 -11.04 3.24 23.26
CA ASP A 116 -12.25 2.41 23.42
C ASP A 116 -12.54 1.54 22.18
N ALA A 117 -11.63 1.51 21.18
CA ALA A 117 -11.82 0.65 20.02
C ALA A 117 -11.70 -0.83 20.42
N PRO A 118 -12.61 -1.72 19.99
CA PRO A 118 -12.64 -3.14 20.37
C PRO A 118 -11.32 -3.88 20.10
N ASN A 119 -10.59 -3.46 19.07
CA ASN A 119 -9.24 -3.90 18.73
C ASN A 119 -8.22 -2.76 18.86
N GLY A 120 -8.60 -1.67 19.54
CA GLY A 120 -7.89 -0.42 19.54
C GLY A 120 -6.47 -0.51 20.09
N GLY A 121 -5.54 0.01 19.31
CA GLY A 121 -4.17 0.19 19.74
C GLY A 121 -3.33 -1.08 19.72
N ARG A 122 -3.77 -2.17 19.10
CA ARG A 122 -2.88 -3.28 18.81
C ARG A 122 -1.99 -2.85 17.63
N PRO A 123 -0.66 -2.80 17.82
CA PRO A 123 0.22 -2.60 16.70
C PRO A 123 -0.04 -3.71 15.68
N GLY A 124 -0.29 -3.33 14.43
CA GLY A 124 -0.42 -4.29 13.35
C GLY A 124 0.92 -5.00 13.14
N TYR A 125 0.88 -6.22 12.67
CA TYR A 125 2.07 -6.85 12.12
C TYR A 125 2.46 -6.13 10.83
N THR A 126 3.75 -5.99 10.61
CA THR A 126 4.29 -5.47 9.34
C THR A 126 5.04 -6.57 8.62
N GLU A 127 5.22 -6.45 7.31
CA GLU A 127 6.07 -7.37 6.53
C GLU A 127 7.46 -7.47 7.15
N ALA A 128 8.01 -6.35 7.64
CA ALA A 128 9.32 -6.30 8.28
C ALA A 128 9.43 -7.12 9.58
N ALA A 129 8.31 -7.42 10.23
CA ALA A 129 8.27 -8.23 11.45
C ALA A 129 8.21 -9.75 11.16
N LEU A 130 8.01 -10.17 9.91
CA LEU A 130 7.90 -11.57 9.54
C LEU A 130 9.26 -12.24 9.42
N PRO A 131 9.44 -13.47 9.94
CA PRO A 131 10.66 -14.23 9.69
C PRO A 131 10.91 -14.45 8.19
N GLY A 132 12.12 -14.15 7.73
CA GLY A 132 12.49 -14.34 6.32
C GLY A 132 11.91 -13.31 5.35
N HIS A 133 11.39 -12.19 5.84
CA HIS A 133 10.97 -11.09 4.98
C HIS A 133 12.12 -10.59 4.10
N LEU A 134 11.79 -10.03 2.94
CA LEU A 134 12.78 -9.36 2.11
C LEU A 134 13.06 -7.97 2.70
N SER A 135 14.34 -7.69 2.93
CA SER A 135 14.79 -6.37 3.39
C SER A 135 14.30 -5.27 2.44
N GLY A 136 13.76 -4.20 2.99
CA GLY A 136 13.41 -2.98 2.25
C GLY A 136 14.65 -2.11 2.00
N ASP A 137 14.52 -1.10 1.15
CA ASP A 137 15.61 -0.13 0.89
C ASP A 137 15.91 0.78 2.12
N ALA A 138 15.13 0.64 3.19
CA ALA A 138 15.26 1.42 4.43
C ALA A 138 15.06 0.55 5.68
N ASP A 139 15.82 -0.52 5.81
CA ASP A 139 15.76 -1.43 6.98
C ASP A 139 15.99 -0.72 8.33
N ALA A 140 16.61 0.44 8.33
CA ALA A 140 16.83 1.24 9.55
C ALA A 140 15.55 1.84 10.18
N MET A 141 14.43 1.86 9.46
CA MET A 141 13.16 2.43 9.95
C MET A 141 12.03 1.40 10.11
N ALA A 142 12.28 0.15 9.80
CA ALA A 142 11.25 -0.89 9.71
C ALA A 142 10.66 -1.31 11.07
N GLY A 143 11.34 -1.05 12.18
CA GLY A 143 10.94 -1.52 13.52
C GLY A 143 10.08 -0.55 14.33
N GLU A 144 10.12 0.75 14.06
CA GLU A 144 9.64 1.73 15.05
C GLU A 144 8.21 2.24 14.85
N ASN A 145 7.56 1.98 13.71
CA ASN A 145 6.22 2.52 13.45
C ASN A 145 5.31 1.52 12.72
N ALA A 146 5.08 0.37 13.32
CA ALA A 146 3.95 -0.47 12.88
C ALA A 146 2.68 0.38 12.92
N GLY A 147 1.87 0.33 11.87
CA GLY A 147 0.55 0.95 11.87
C GLY A 147 -0.37 0.26 12.87
N GLU A 148 -1.44 0.90 13.21
CA GLU A 148 -2.48 0.35 14.07
C GLU A 148 -3.64 -0.15 13.19
N VAL A 149 -4.31 -1.22 13.61
CA VAL A 149 -5.60 -1.60 13.04
C VAL A 149 -6.63 -0.58 13.54
N LEU A 150 -7.32 0.03 12.59
CA LEU A 150 -8.35 1.04 12.86
C LEU A 150 -9.73 0.41 12.78
N ASP A 151 -10.56 0.63 13.79
CA ASP A 151 -11.89 0.06 13.87
C ASP A 151 -12.92 1.12 14.27
N GLY A 152 -14.19 0.83 13.98
CA GLY A 152 -15.32 1.69 14.31
C GLY A 152 -15.53 2.87 13.37
N ASP A 153 -16.39 3.79 13.77
CA ASP A 153 -16.83 4.93 12.92
C ASP A 153 -15.85 6.10 12.88
N GLY A 154 -14.89 6.14 13.80
CA GLY A 154 -13.92 7.23 13.94
C GLY A 154 -13.11 7.49 12.66
N PRO A 155 -12.49 6.47 12.05
CA PRO A 155 -11.75 6.58 10.81
C PRO A 155 -12.62 7.06 9.64
N ILE A 156 -13.85 6.56 9.53
CA ILE A 156 -14.83 7.00 8.51
C ILE A 156 -15.18 8.47 8.70
N ALA A 157 -15.47 8.88 9.92
CA ALA A 157 -15.77 10.27 10.22
C ALA A 157 -14.58 11.20 9.93
N ALA A 158 -13.36 10.74 10.14
CA ALA A 158 -12.15 11.49 9.79
C ALA A 158 -12.01 11.64 8.26
N ALA A 159 -12.21 10.57 7.50
CA ALA A 159 -12.17 10.60 6.04
C ALA A 159 -13.24 11.54 5.45
N LEU A 160 -14.46 11.49 5.99
CA LEU A 160 -15.55 12.40 5.57
C LEU A 160 -15.23 13.87 5.86
N ARG A 161 -14.47 14.16 6.93
CA ARG A 161 -13.98 15.53 7.18
C ARG A 161 -12.93 15.95 6.16
N GLU A 162 -12.05 15.05 5.76
CA GLU A 162 -11.04 15.33 4.73
C GLU A 162 -11.69 15.58 3.34
N LEU A 163 -12.72 14.84 2.99
CA LEU A 163 -13.47 15.06 1.74
C LEU A 163 -14.15 16.43 1.64
N LYS A 164 -14.44 17.07 2.78
CA LYS A 164 -15.09 18.39 2.84
C LYS A 164 -14.12 19.55 2.84
N LYS A 165 -12.82 19.28 2.88
CA LYS A 165 -11.80 20.33 2.79
C LYS A 165 -11.71 20.82 1.34
N PRO A 166 -11.61 22.14 1.13
CA PRO A 166 -11.42 22.72 -0.19
C PRO A 166 -10.08 22.31 -0.83
#